data_63827b0e8f36207b04f4545d186f0f7f
#
_entry.id   63827b0e8f36207b04f4545d186f0f7f
#
_cell.length_a   1.000
_cell.length_b   1.000
_cell.length_c   1.000
_cell.angle_alpha   90.00
_cell.angle_beta   90.00
_cell.angle_gamma   90.00
#
_symmetry.space_group_name_H-M   'P 1'
#
loop_
_entity.id
_entity.type
_entity.pdbx_description
1 polymer ?
#
loop_
_entity_poly.entity_id
_entity_poly.type
_entity_poly.pdbx_seq_one_letter_code
_entity_poly.pdbx_strand_id
1 'polypeptide(L)'
;MEAGTEVGKLARELFGKPVDVTETVNGQLNLPAMTDRTQVEIEHETSVICEASFSYQGCYCAVDILKRENDGWAIYEVKSSTVNEKNMKAVYVADVAYQKYVLEHCGVRITGTYIVSINNDYVYDGKLDLERLFQITDVSEFVRNEIGEVEKNLLQEDTLLESENEPERELDYTVKIHMDVRIGNIVQKNYQLRPYLTYIGCR
;
A
#
# COMPACT_ATOMS: atom_id res chain seq x y z
N MET A 1 -13.89 8.90 4.90
CA MET A 1 -12.45 8.98 5.18
C MET A 1 -12.11 8.72 6.65
N GLU A 2 -12.87 9.22 7.62
CA GLU A 2 -12.59 8.99 9.06
C GLU A 2 -12.58 7.51 9.47
N ALA A 3 -13.55 6.69 9.02
CA ALA A 3 -13.64 5.27 9.39
C ALA A 3 -12.42 4.45 8.95
N GLY A 4 -11.85 4.70 7.77
CA GLY A 4 -10.64 3.99 7.30
C GLY A 4 -9.42 4.30 8.17
N THR A 5 -9.26 5.56 8.58
CA THR A 5 -8.16 5.99 9.44
C THR A 5 -8.25 5.37 10.84
N GLU A 6 -9.44 5.29 11.42
CA GLU A 6 -9.65 4.67 12.74
C GLU A 6 -9.40 3.15 12.68
N VAL A 7 -9.87 2.47 11.64
CA VAL A 7 -9.59 1.04 11.42
C VAL A 7 -8.09 0.80 11.29
N GLY A 8 -7.38 1.64 10.54
CA GLY A 8 -5.92 1.56 10.40
C GLY A 8 -5.19 1.70 11.73
N LYS A 9 -5.59 2.66 12.58
CA LYS A 9 -5.00 2.83 13.91
C LYS A 9 -5.22 1.61 14.81
N LEU A 10 -6.45 1.08 14.85
CA LEU A 10 -6.75 -0.11 15.64
C LEU A 10 -6.00 -1.35 15.13
N ALA A 11 -5.88 -1.51 13.81
CA ALA A 11 -5.14 -2.63 13.24
C ALA A 11 -3.65 -2.64 13.64
N ARG A 12 -3.03 -1.46 13.76
CA ARG A 12 -1.64 -1.33 14.22
C ARG A 12 -1.41 -1.88 15.62
N GLU A 13 -2.41 -1.78 16.50
CA GLU A 13 -2.32 -2.27 17.88
C GLU A 13 -2.19 -3.81 17.95
N LEU A 14 -2.63 -4.56 16.92
CA LEU A 14 -2.40 -6.01 16.81
C LEU A 14 -0.92 -6.40 16.78
N PHE A 15 -0.07 -5.48 16.35
CA PHE A 15 1.36 -5.73 16.13
C PHE A 15 2.24 -5.20 17.26
N GLY A 16 1.66 -4.85 18.41
CA GLY A 16 2.39 -4.44 19.59
C GLY A 16 2.70 -2.95 19.62
N LYS A 17 3.98 -2.58 19.58
CA LYS A 17 4.43 -1.19 19.63
C LYS A 17 5.12 -0.81 18.32
N PRO A 18 4.38 -0.54 17.26
CA PRO A 18 4.95 -0.16 15.98
C PRO A 18 5.54 1.25 16.05
N VAL A 19 6.54 1.50 15.21
CA VAL A 19 7.05 2.84 14.94
C VAL A 19 6.32 3.41 13.74
N ASP A 20 5.62 4.53 13.90
CA ASP A 20 4.99 5.26 12.81
C ASP A 20 6.00 6.27 12.23
N VAL A 21 6.32 6.15 10.95
CA VAL A 21 7.28 7.02 10.26
C VAL A 21 6.62 8.20 9.55
N THR A 22 5.33 8.44 9.76
CA THR A 22 4.63 9.57 9.17
C THR A 22 5.29 10.89 9.56
N GLU A 23 5.65 11.68 8.56
CA GLU A 23 6.17 13.04 8.71
C GLU A 23 5.35 14.04 7.92
N THR A 24 5.06 15.18 8.52
CA THR A 24 4.30 16.23 7.88
C THR A 24 5.00 17.59 8.01
N VAL A 25 4.95 18.37 6.95
CA VAL A 25 5.40 19.77 6.94
C VAL A 25 4.26 20.64 6.41
N ASN A 26 3.84 21.63 7.17
CA ASN A 26 2.71 22.51 6.83
C ASN A 26 1.40 21.75 6.52
N GLY A 27 1.17 20.62 7.19
CA GLY A 27 -0.02 19.79 7.00
C GLY A 27 0.01 18.88 5.78
N GLN A 28 1.13 18.83 5.05
CA GLN A 28 1.35 17.92 3.92
C GLN A 28 2.38 16.84 4.29
N LEU A 29 2.22 15.64 3.72
CA LEU A 29 3.18 14.56 3.93
C LEU A 29 4.55 14.93 3.36
N ASN A 30 5.58 14.71 4.15
CA ASN A 30 6.98 14.87 3.75
C ASN A 30 7.55 13.51 3.35
N LEU A 31 7.34 13.11 2.09
CA LEU A 31 7.70 11.79 1.59
C LEU A 31 9.20 11.47 1.67
N PRO A 32 10.10 12.40 1.31
CA PRO A 32 11.52 12.15 1.49
C PRO A 32 11.87 11.84 2.95
N ALA A 33 11.37 12.62 3.89
CA ALA A 33 11.62 12.39 5.32
C ALA A 33 11.04 11.05 5.82
N MET A 34 9.86 10.65 5.31
CA MET A 34 9.27 9.34 5.62
C MET A 34 10.14 8.20 5.07
N THR A 35 10.68 8.33 3.85
CA THR A 35 11.59 7.35 3.26
C THR A 35 12.89 7.25 4.06
N ASP A 36 13.50 8.38 4.43
CA ASP A 36 14.72 8.41 5.24
C ASP A 36 14.49 7.77 6.62
N ARG A 37 13.36 8.08 7.29
CA ARG A 37 13.01 7.44 8.57
C ARG A 37 12.78 5.94 8.43
N THR A 38 12.13 5.51 7.36
CA THR A 38 11.94 4.07 7.10
C THR A 38 13.28 3.35 7.02
N GLN A 39 14.24 3.92 6.30
CA GLN A 39 15.58 3.35 6.18
C GLN A 39 16.28 3.25 7.55
N VAL A 40 16.21 4.29 8.37
CA VAL A 40 16.77 4.29 9.72
C VAL A 40 16.13 3.19 10.59
N GLU A 41 14.81 3.03 10.54
CA GLU A 41 14.11 2.00 11.31
C GLU A 41 14.45 0.57 10.83
N ILE A 42 14.68 0.38 9.54
CA ILE A 42 15.16 -0.90 9.00
C ILE A 42 16.56 -1.21 9.52
N GLU A 43 17.46 -0.24 9.52
CA GLU A 43 18.83 -0.38 10.04
C GLU A 43 18.87 -0.63 11.56
N HIS A 44 17.93 -0.04 12.30
CA HIS A 44 17.77 -0.30 13.75
C HIS A 44 17.08 -1.62 14.06
N GLU A 45 16.77 -2.41 13.03
CA GLU A 45 16.09 -3.69 13.19
C GLU A 45 14.73 -3.60 13.90
N THR A 46 14.04 -2.47 13.74
CA THR A 46 12.71 -2.24 14.30
C THR A 46 11.76 -3.36 13.86
N SER A 47 11.03 -3.93 14.82
CA SER A 47 10.21 -5.12 14.56
C SER A 47 8.97 -4.82 13.74
N VAL A 48 8.37 -3.63 13.88
CA VAL A 48 7.17 -3.20 13.14
C VAL A 48 7.25 -1.72 12.82
N ILE A 49 7.11 -1.38 11.54
CA ILE A 49 7.12 -0.01 11.03
C ILE A 49 5.76 0.25 10.37
N CYS A 50 5.09 1.33 10.77
CA CYS A 50 3.85 1.78 10.13
C CYS A 50 4.12 2.94 9.17
N GLU A 51 3.35 3.01 8.07
CA GLU A 51 3.52 3.95 6.96
C GLU A 51 4.92 3.87 6.34
N ALA A 52 5.53 2.67 6.38
CA ALA A 52 6.86 2.43 5.86
C ALA A 52 6.95 2.81 4.39
N SER A 53 7.77 3.81 4.09
CA SER A 53 7.75 4.53 2.82
C SER A 53 8.97 4.21 1.97
N PHE A 54 8.74 3.92 0.70
CA PHE A 54 9.77 3.52 -0.26
C PHE A 54 9.60 4.26 -1.58
N SER A 55 10.72 4.52 -2.25
CA SER A 55 10.71 5.13 -3.58
C SER A 55 11.74 4.46 -4.49
N TYR A 56 11.31 4.06 -5.69
CA TYR A 56 12.14 3.44 -6.70
C TYR A 56 11.74 3.94 -8.09
N GLN A 57 12.69 4.52 -8.84
CA GLN A 57 12.49 5.03 -10.21
C GLN A 57 11.21 5.85 -10.40
N GLY A 58 10.92 6.75 -9.45
CA GLY A 58 9.73 7.59 -9.47
C GLY A 58 8.43 6.88 -9.02
N CYS A 59 8.46 5.59 -8.74
CA CYS A 59 7.42 4.90 -8.02
C CYS A 59 7.54 5.20 -6.52
N TYR A 60 6.43 5.35 -5.84
CA TYR A 60 6.39 5.55 -4.39
C TYR A 60 5.28 4.70 -3.78
N CYS A 61 5.55 4.11 -2.64
CA CYS A 61 4.51 3.48 -1.81
C CYS A 61 4.75 3.75 -0.32
N ALA A 62 3.68 3.67 0.46
CA ALA A 62 3.73 3.61 1.92
C ALA A 62 2.94 2.37 2.35
N VAL A 63 3.60 1.49 3.08
CA VAL A 63 3.02 0.24 3.58
C VAL A 63 2.35 0.53 4.91
N ASP A 64 1.07 0.17 5.07
CA ASP A 64 0.32 0.42 6.30
C ASP A 64 1.04 -0.18 7.52
N ILE A 65 1.50 -1.45 7.41
CA ILE A 65 2.25 -2.13 8.45
C ILE A 65 3.30 -3.04 7.79
N LEU A 66 4.57 -2.74 8.03
CA LEU A 66 5.71 -3.55 7.61
C LEU A 66 6.29 -4.24 8.85
N LYS A 67 6.19 -5.55 8.91
CA LYS A 67 6.63 -6.35 10.06
C LYS A 67 7.85 -7.17 9.71
N ARG A 68 8.87 -7.10 10.58
CA ARG A 68 10.06 -7.94 10.46
C ARG A 68 9.73 -9.39 10.78
N GLU A 69 10.18 -10.28 9.93
CA GLU A 69 10.12 -11.72 10.10
C GLU A 69 11.52 -12.31 9.90
N ASN A 70 11.75 -13.55 10.32
CA ASN A 70 13.04 -14.23 10.46
C ASN A 70 14.19 -13.70 9.58
N ASP A 71 14.03 -13.70 8.25
CA ASP A 71 15.04 -13.34 7.27
C ASP A 71 14.58 -12.29 6.23
N GLY A 72 13.51 -11.54 6.58
CA GLY A 72 12.95 -10.51 5.71
C GLY A 72 11.81 -9.76 6.38
N TRP A 73 10.88 -9.28 5.57
CA TRP A 73 9.76 -8.44 5.99
C TRP A 73 8.44 -8.95 5.42
N ALA A 74 7.37 -8.76 6.16
CA ALA A 74 6.02 -9.03 5.70
C ALA A 74 5.22 -7.74 5.56
N ILE A 75 4.46 -7.63 4.47
CA ILE A 75 3.54 -6.53 4.19
C ILE A 75 2.17 -6.88 4.75
N TYR A 76 1.58 -5.98 5.52
CA TYR A 76 0.20 -6.05 5.98
C TYR A 76 -0.53 -4.80 5.53
N GLU A 77 -1.43 -4.94 4.57
CA GLU A 77 -2.28 -3.87 4.06
C GLU A 77 -3.62 -3.90 4.79
N VAL A 78 -4.06 -2.76 5.32
CA VAL A 78 -5.29 -2.65 6.11
C VAL A 78 -6.45 -2.20 5.25
N LYS A 79 -7.54 -2.94 5.28
CA LYS A 79 -8.78 -2.59 4.58
C LYS A 79 -9.95 -2.50 5.58
N SER A 80 -10.69 -1.41 5.53
CA SER A 80 -11.88 -1.19 6.37
C SER A 80 -13.10 -2.02 5.94
N SER A 81 -12.98 -2.82 4.91
CA SER A 81 -14.01 -3.76 4.43
C SER A 81 -13.67 -5.17 4.85
N THR A 82 -14.65 -6.07 4.80
CA THR A 82 -14.42 -7.52 4.97
C THR A 82 -13.78 -8.10 3.72
N VAL A 83 -12.72 -8.86 3.91
CA VAL A 83 -11.98 -9.55 2.85
C VAL A 83 -11.77 -11.01 3.24
N ASN A 84 -12.07 -11.92 2.33
CA ASN A 84 -11.72 -13.35 2.43
C ASN A 84 -11.37 -13.88 1.03
N GLU A 85 -10.87 -15.10 0.93
CA GLU A 85 -10.44 -15.68 -0.35
C GLU A 85 -11.54 -15.67 -1.43
N LYS A 86 -12.81 -15.81 -1.05
CA LYS A 86 -13.95 -15.88 -2.00
C LYS A 86 -14.37 -14.53 -2.54
N ASN A 87 -14.11 -13.43 -1.79
CA ASN A 87 -14.46 -12.07 -2.17
C ASN A 87 -13.22 -11.16 -2.32
N MET A 88 -12.05 -11.76 -2.56
CA MET A 88 -10.82 -11.03 -2.82
C MET A 88 -10.98 -10.12 -4.03
N LYS A 89 -10.79 -8.83 -3.82
CA LYS A 89 -10.87 -7.86 -4.91
C LYS A 89 -9.51 -7.76 -5.60
N ALA A 90 -9.51 -7.84 -6.94
CA ALA A 90 -8.29 -7.71 -7.73
C ALA A 90 -7.52 -6.42 -7.39
N VAL A 91 -8.23 -5.31 -7.13
CA VAL A 91 -7.62 -4.03 -6.73
C VAL A 91 -6.79 -4.12 -5.44
N TYR A 92 -7.17 -4.97 -4.48
CA TYR A 92 -6.40 -5.14 -3.25
C TYR A 92 -5.12 -5.95 -3.48
N VAL A 93 -5.21 -6.97 -4.34
CA VAL A 93 -4.06 -7.78 -4.74
C VAL A 93 -3.06 -6.93 -5.53
N ALA A 94 -3.54 -6.15 -6.50
CA ALA A 94 -2.70 -5.26 -7.30
C ALA A 94 -2.00 -4.19 -6.45
N ASP A 95 -2.70 -3.64 -5.43
CA ASP A 95 -2.14 -2.69 -4.48
C ASP A 95 -0.95 -3.28 -3.71
N VAL A 96 -1.14 -4.47 -3.12
CA VAL A 96 -0.08 -5.16 -2.37
C VAL A 96 1.04 -5.65 -3.32
N ALA A 97 0.72 -6.06 -4.55
CA ALA A 97 1.70 -6.45 -5.56
C ALA A 97 2.59 -5.26 -5.95
N TYR A 98 2.01 -4.08 -6.14
CA TYR A 98 2.76 -2.86 -6.40
C TYR A 98 3.69 -2.49 -5.24
N GLN A 99 3.20 -2.55 -4.00
CA GLN A 99 4.03 -2.30 -2.82
C GLN A 99 5.21 -3.29 -2.78
N LYS A 100 4.93 -4.59 -2.92
CA LYS A 100 5.96 -5.63 -2.95
C LYS A 100 7.00 -5.37 -4.05
N TYR A 101 6.56 -5.00 -5.26
CA TYR A 101 7.46 -4.66 -6.36
C TYR A 101 8.41 -3.52 -5.97
N VAL A 102 7.89 -2.41 -5.44
CA VAL A 102 8.71 -1.27 -5.04
C VAL A 102 9.71 -1.64 -3.94
N LEU A 103 9.27 -2.35 -2.90
CA LEU A 103 10.12 -2.76 -1.79
C LEU A 103 11.26 -3.67 -2.23
N GLU A 104 10.97 -4.68 -3.05
CA GLU A 104 11.99 -5.61 -3.55
C GLU A 104 13.03 -4.92 -4.43
N HIS A 105 12.61 -3.91 -5.22
CA HIS A 105 13.54 -3.09 -6.00
C HIS A 105 14.35 -2.10 -5.13
N CYS A 106 13.88 -1.78 -3.93
CA CYS A 106 14.66 -1.08 -2.91
C CYS A 106 15.59 -2.01 -2.11
N GLY A 107 15.67 -3.30 -2.45
CA GLY A 107 16.52 -4.29 -1.79
C GLY A 107 15.91 -4.91 -0.52
N VAL A 108 14.63 -4.69 -0.26
CA VAL A 108 13.92 -5.26 0.90
C VAL A 108 13.37 -6.63 0.52
N ARG A 109 13.82 -7.68 1.22
CA ARG A 109 13.30 -9.04 1.01
C ARG A 109 11.92 -9.20 1.64
N ILE A 110 10.91 -9.50 0.82
CA ILE A 110 9.54 -9.72 1.26
C ILE A 110 9.26 -11.22 1.39
N THR A 111 8.89 -11.65 2.60
CA THR A 111 8.64 -13.05 2.97
C THR A 111 7.17 -13.41 2.98
N GLY A 112 6.26 -12.43 3.13
CA GLY A 112 4.83 -12.65 3.14
C GLY A 112 4.06 -11.38 2.80
N THR A 113 2.84 -11.53 2.30
CA THR A 113 1.94 -10.43 2.00
C THR A 113 0.53 -10.77 2.50
N TYR A 114 -0.03 -9.85 3.29
CA TYR A 114 -1.28 -10.08 4.02
C TYR A 114 -2.22 -8.89 3.89
N ILE A 115 -3.53 -9.18 3.93
CA ILE A 115 -4.57 -8.16 4.10
C ILE A 115 -5.16 -8.30 5.50
N VAL A 116 -5.17 -7.20 6.25
CA VAL A 116 -5.86 -7.08 7.54
C VAL A 116 -7.20 -6.43 7.28
N SER A 117 -8.29 -7.12 7.61
CA SER A 117 -9.64 -6.67 7.32
C SER A 117 -10.58 -6.88 8.50
N ILE A 118 -11.73 -6.21 8.48
CA ILE A 118 -12.75 -6.38 9.51
C ILE A 118 -13.37 -7.79 9.43
N ASN A 119 -13.49 -8.45 10.57
CA ASN A 119 -14.23 -9.70 10.73
C ASN A 119 -15.72 -9.40 10.93
N ASN A 120 -16.55 -9.74 9.96
CA ASN A 120 -18.00 -9.51 10.03
C ASN A 120 -18.72 -10.34 11.12
N ASP A 121 -18.08 -11.43 11.58
CA ASP A 121 -18.66 -12.27 12.61
C ASP A 121 -18.34 -11.78 14.02
N TYR A 122 -17.56 -10.68 14.12
CA TYR A 122 -17.25 -10.07 15.41
C TYR A 122 -18.47 -9.39 16.02
N VAL A 123 -18.79 -9.79 17.25
CA VAL A 123 -19.83 -9.15 18.06
C VAL A 123 -19.17 -8.52 19.27
N TYR A 124 -19.37 -7.22 19.43
CA TYR A 124 -18.90 -6.49 20.60
C TYR A 124 -19.72 -6.88 21.85
N ASP A 125 -19.04 -7.35 22.87
CA ASP A 125 -19.64 -7.84 24.13
C ASP A 125 -19.36 -6.92 25.34
N GLY A 126 -18.93 -5.68 25.05
CA GLY A 126 -18.59 -4.67 26.08
C GLY A 126 -17.09 -4.49 26.28
N LYS A 127 -16.25 -5.37 25.72
CA LYS A 127 -14.80 -5.22 25.67
C LYS A 127 -14.31 -5.40 24.24
N LEU A 128 -13.53 -4.42 23.77
CA LEU A 128 -12.92 -4.51 22.45
C LEU A 128 -11.83 -5.60 22.44
N ASP A 129 -11.98 -6.57 21.54
CA ASP A 129 -11.05 -7.64 21.29
C ASP A 129 -10.52 -7.51 19.86
N LEU A 130 -9.30 -7.02 19.71
CA LEU A 130 -8.71 -6.74 18.39
C LEU A 130 -8.41 -8.01 17.60
N GLU A 131 -8.01 -9.09 18.26
CA GLU A 131 -7.73 -10.37 17.58
C GLU A 131 -9.00 -10.99 16.99
N ARG A 132 -10.16 -10.75 17.60
CA ARG A 132 -11.46 -11.16 17.06
C ARG A 132 -12.05 -10.16 16.08
N LEU A 133 -11.75 -8.85 16.25
CA LEU A 133 -12.25 -7.79 15.38
C LEU A 133 -11.63 -7.87 13.98
N PHE A 134 -10.37 -8.26 13.88
CA PHE A 134 -9.64 -8.33 12.62
C PHE A 134 -9.44 -9.76 12.14
N GLN A 135 -9.43 -9.90 10.83
CA GLN A 135 -9.01 -11.11 10.13
C GLN A 135 -7.78 -10.80 9.29
N ILE A 136 -6.76 -11.65 9.38
CA ILE A 136 -5.55 -11.56 8.57
C ILE A 136 -5.62 -12.65 7.49
N THR A 137 -5.63 -12.23 6.23
CA THR A 137 -5.71 -13.12 5.06
C THR A 137 -4.37 -13.11 4.33
N ASP A 138 -3.76 -14.29 4.15
CA ASP A 138 -2.56 -14.43 3.32
C ASP A 138 -2.93 -14.28 1.84
N VAL A 139 -2.27 -13.35 1.16
CA VAL A 139 -2.46 -13.08 -0.26
C VAL A 139 -1.20 -13.33 -1.09
N SER A 140 -0.20 -13.98 -0.52
CA SER A 140 1.12 -14.15 -1.13
C SER A 140 1.08 -14.88 -2.49
N GLU A 141 0.18 -15.85 -2.65
CA GLU A 141 0.00 -16.55 -3.93
C GLU A 141 -0.65 -15.63 -4.99
N PHE A 142 -1.70 -14.91 -4.61
CA PHE A 142 -2.35 -13.93 -5.50
C PHE A 142 -1.39 -12.85 -5.96
N VAL A 143 -0.63 -12.27 -5.02
CA VAL A 143 0.38 -11.23 -5.30
C VAL A 143 1.48 -11.75 -6.22
N ARG A 144 1.95 -12.99 -6.03
CA ARG A 144 2.96 -13.59 -6.91
C ARG A 144 2.49 -13.68 -8.36
N ASN A 145 1.22 -14.00 -8.56
CA ASN A 145 0.63 -14.10 -9.90
C ASN A 145 0.41 -12.72 -10.53
N GLU A 146 0.28 -11.66 -9.72
CA GLU A 146 0.00 -10.28 -10.17
C GLU A 146 1.26 -9.47 -10.50
N ILE A 147 2.44 -9.85 -10.00
CA ILE A 147 3.70 -9.10 -10.18
C ILE A 147 4.00 -8.81 -11.66
N GLY A 148 3.79 -9.77 -12.56
CA GLY A 148 4.03 -9.59 -13.99
C GLY A 148 3.14 -8.51 -14.62
N GLU A 149 1.91 -8.35 -14.16
CA GLU A 149 1.04 -7.27 -14.62
C GLU A 149 1.47 -5.91 -14.06
N VAL A 150 1.98 -5.87 -12.82
CA VAL A 150 2.57 -4.64 -12.27
C VAL A 150 3.74 -4.17 -13.13
N GLU A 151 4.69 -5.04 -13.46
CA GLU A 151 5.85 -4.71 -14.30
C GLU A 151 5.42 -4.19 -15.68
N LYS A 152 4.51 -4.89 -16.33
CA LYS A 152 3.98 -4.50 -17.64
C LYS A 152 3.30 -3.13 -17.60
N ASN A 153 2.49 -2.87 -16.58
CA ASN A 153 1.79 -1.59 -16.43
C ASN A 153 2.77 -0.44 -16.19
N LEU A 154 3.83 -0.67 -15.41
CA LEU A 154 4.90 0.31 -15.18
C LEU A 154 5.63 0.66 -16.47
N LEU A 155 6.01 -0.34 -17.28
CA LEU A 155 6.65 -0.14 -18.57
C LEU A 155 5.78 0.63 -19.56
N GLN A 156 4.48 0.34 -19.58
CA GLN A 156 3.53 1.07 -20.42
C GLN A 156 3.41 2.53 -20.03
N GLU A 157 3.39 2.83 -18.72
CA GLU A 157 3.33 4.21 -18.24
C GLU A 157 4.61 4.98 -18.55
N ASP A 158 5.78 4.37 -18.41
CA ASP A 158 7.03 5.02 -18.77
C ASP A 158 7.06 5.34 -20.28
N THR A 159 6.58 4.44 -21.13
CA THR A 159 6.43 4.68 -22.58
C THR A 159 5.47 5.84 -22.86
N LEU A 160 4.35 5.91 -22.14
CA LEU A 160 3.38 7.01 -22.28
C LEU A 160 3.94 8.36 -21.81
N LEU A 161 4.73 8.36 -20.75
CA LEU A 161 5.37 9.58 -20.22
C LEU A 161 6.49 10.11 -21.13
N GLU A 162 7.15 9.22 -21.88
CA GLU A 162 8.16 9.58 -22.87
C GLU A 162 7.57 10.02 -24.23
N SER A 163 6.28 9.74 -24.48
CA SER A 163 5.63 10.12 -25.71
C SER A 163 5.35 11.63 -25.75
N GLU A 164 5.71 12.29 -26.87
CA GLU A 164 5.44 13.71 -27.09
C GLU A 164 3.94 13.97 -27.41
N ASN A 165 3.18 12.94 -27.68
CA ASN A 165 1.75 13.02 -28.06
C ASN A 165 0.86 12.61 -26.89
N GLU A 166 -0.21 13.39 -26.68
CA GLU A 166 -1.28 13.01 -25.76
C GLU A 166 -1.92 11.69 -26.25
N PRO A 167 -2.01 10.64 -25.41
CA PRO A 167 -2.61 9.39 -25.83
C PRO A 167 -4.08 9.59 -26.22
N GLU A 168 -4.53 8.98 -27.31
CA GLU A 168 -5.95 8.98 -27.69
C GLU A 168 -6.78 8.41 -26.53
N ARG A 169 -7.75 9.19 -26.07
CA ARG A 169 -8.58 8.84 -24.91
C ARG A 169 -9.66 7.85 -25.35
N GLU A 170 -9.35 6.57 -25.39
CA GLU A 170 -10.38 5.57 -25.17
C GLU A 170 -10.57 5.40 -23.65
N LEU A 171 -11.59 6.05 -23.11
CA LEU A 171 -12.03 5.87 -21.73
C LEU A 171 -12.71 4.50 -21.61
N ASP A 172 -11.95 3.43 -21.60
CA ASP A 172 -12.44 2.11 -21.26
C ASP A 172 -12.49 1.94 -19.72
N TYR A 173 -13.45 1.16 -19.26
CA TYR A 173 -13.63 0.80 -17.86
C TYR A 173 -12.38 0.17 -17.24
N THR A 174 -11.56 -0.52 -18.04
CA THR A 174 -10.29 -1.13 -17.65
C THR A 174 -9.23 -0.10 -17.21
N VAL A 175 -9.14 1.03 -17.93
CA VAL A 175 -8.26 2.14 -17.59
C VAL A 175 -8.63 2.73 -16.23
N LYS A 176 -9.92 2.81 -15.93
CA LYS A 176 -10.43 3.33 -14.66
C LYS A 176 -10.02 2.47 -13.46
N ILE A 177 -10.03 1.16 -13.60
CA ILE A 177 -9.63 0.24 -12.49
C ILE A 177 -8.13 0.36 -12.22
N HIS A 178 -7.28 0.36 -13.25
CA HIS A 178 -5.83 0.48 -13.09
C HIS A 178 -5.42 1.85 -12.53
N MET A 179 -6.09 2.91 -12.98
CA MET A 179 -5.87 4.26 -12.47
C MET A 179 -6.33 4.42 -11.01
N ASP A 180 -7.46 3.81 -10.63
CA ASP A 180 -7.96 3.87 -9.25
C ASP A 180 -6.99 3.20 -8.25
N VAL A 181 -6.26 2.15 -8.64
CA VAL A 181 -5.24 1.51 -7.79
C VAL A 181 -4.01 2.41 -7.59
N ARG A 182 -3.47 2.96 -8.67
CA ARG A 182 -2.31 3.87 -8.60
C ARG A 182 -2.66 5.21 -7.98
N ILE A 183 -3.76 5.81 -8.43
CA ILE A 183 -4.22 7.10 -7.97
C ILE A 183 -4.79 7.00 -6.55
N GLY A 184 -5.49 5.94 -6.19
CA GLY A 184 -6.03 5.75 -4.83
C GLY A 184 -4.94 5.78 -3.78
N ASN A 185 -3.81 5.12 -4.00
CA ASN A 185 -2.71 5.05 -3.04
C ASN A 185 -1.67 6.15 -3.20
N ILE A 186 -1.39 6.60 -4.43
CA ILE A 186 -0.41 7.66 -4.69
C ILE A 186 -1.04 9.03 -4.55
N VAL A 187 -2.24 9.28 -5.04
CA VAL A 187 -2.88 10.61 -5.03
C VAL A 187 -3.57 10.92 -3.71
N GLN A 188 -4.10 9.95 -2.98
CA GLN A 188 -4.58 10.22 -1.61
C GLN A 188 -3.42 10.47 -0.63
N LYS A 189 -2.22 9.94 -0.91
CA LYS A 189 -1.02 10.16 -0.08
C LYS A 189 -0.04 11.17 -0.67
N ASN A 190 -0.07 11.50 -2.01
CA ASN A 190 0.99 12.31 -2.63
C ASN A 190 0.64 13.08 -3.89
N TYR A 191 0.55 14.39 -3.78
CA TYR A 191 0.34 15.33 -4.88
C TYR A 191 1.61 15.74 -5.66
N GLN A 192 2.80 15.23 -5.36
CA GLN A 192 4.03 15.88 -5.84
C GLN A 192 5.02 15.03 -6.65
N LEU A 193 4.81 13.75 -6.85
CA LEU A 193 5.87 12.93 -7.44
C LEU A 193 5.93 12.88 -8.97
N ARG A 194 4.83 13.18 -9.68
CA ARG A 194 4.87 13.34 -11.15
C ARG A 194 3.85 14.40 -11.60
N PRO A 195 4.25 15.50 -12.24
CA PRO A 195 3.33 16.56 -12.71
C PRO A 195 2.23 16.08 -13.66
N TYR A 196 2.42 14.93 -14.31
CA TYR A 196 1.48 14.36 -15.29
C TYR A 196 0.36 13.52 -14.66
N LEU A 197 0.51 13.02 -13.42
CA LEU A 197 -0.55 12.30 -12.72
C LEU A 197 -1.72 13.22 -12.31
N THR A 198 -1.47 14.51 -12.15
CA THR A 198 -2.51 15.52 -11.93
C THR A 198 -3.39 15.76 -13.15
N TYR A 199 -2.92 15.38 -14.36
CA TYR A 199 -3.68 15.62 -15.59
C TYR A 199 -4.70 14.53 -15.91
N ILE A 200 -4.56 13.36 -15.34
CA ILE A 200 -5.34 12.17 -15.76
C ILE A 200 -6.52 11.86 -14.84
N GLY A 201 -6.66 12.44 -13.64
CA GLY A 201 -7.70 11.93 -12.77
C GLY A 201 -8.31 12.80 -11.68
N CYS A 202 -7.89 14.03 -11.49
CA CYS A 202 -8.48 14.89 -10.47
C CYS A 202 -9.18 16.12 -11.09
N ARG A 203 -10.37 15.92 -11.57
CA ARG A 203 -11.45 16.90 -11.61
C ARG A 203 -12.74 16.24 -11.17
#